data_e18cf00a2bb4d2607d705ec3c4fb2e8f
#
_entry.id   e18cf00a2bb4d2607d705ec3c4fb2e8f
#
_cell.length_a   1.000
_cell.length_b   1.000
_cell.length_c   1.000
_cell.angle_alpha   90.00
_cell.angle_beta   90.00
_cell.angle_gamma   90.00
#
_symmetry.space_group_name_H-M   'P 1'
#
loop_
_entity.id
_entity.type
_entity.pdbx_description
1 polymer ?
#
loop_
_entity_poly.entity_id
_entity_poly.type
_entity_poly.pdbx_seq_one_letter_code
_entity_poly.pdbx_strand_id
1 'polypeptide(L)'
;IFRSFKFSNEATRARLRQVVRLGALLHDTGHGPLSHATEVVMPRVDTLNIGVYSSRERGYAVDGKRTATHEDYTIKMVTDSELSKCIANSFKDLTGHHIACLIDRGLKAPDDFFVDQGLDFRPILSQVVSSEMDVDRMDYLERDAYFCGTNYGRVEFEWLIGNLTFHES
;
A
#
# COMPACT_ATOMS: atom_id res chain seq x y z
N ILE A 1 -4.43 -5.79 -14.39
CA ILE A 1 -5.45 -6.38 -13.51
C ILE A 1 -6.84 -5.91 -13.95
N PHE A 2 -7.19 -4.65 -13.75
CA PHE A 2 -8.57 -4.13 -13.92
C PHE A 2 -9.09 -4.07 -15.37
N ARG A 3 -8.24 -4.30 -16.36
CA ARG A 3 -8.64 -4.47 -17.78
C ARG A 3 -8.72 -5.93 -18.20
N SER A 4 -7.91 -6.79 -17.58
CA SER A 4 -7.71 -8.17 -18.01
C SER A 4 -8.55 -9.17 -17.22
N PHE A 5 -8.92 -8.86 -15.97
CA PHE A 5 -9.75 -9.73 -15.14
C PHE A 5 -11.23 -9.33 -15.21
N LYS A 6 -12.10 -10.35 -15.35
CA LYS A 6 -13.55 -10.15 -15.35
C LYS A 6 -14.08 -10.28 -13.93
N PHE A 7 -14.25 -9.16 -13.24
CA PHE A 7 -14.82 -9.11 -11.90
C PHE A 7 -16.29 -9.54 -11.87
N SER A 8 -16.73 -10.04 -10.72
CA SER A 8 -18.12 -10.46 -10.49
C SER A 8 -19.12 -9.32 -10.74
N ASN A 9 -18.73 -8.11 -10.40
CA ASN A 9 -19.52 -6.89 -10.63
C ASN A 9 -18.63 -5.63 -10.64
N GLU A 10 -19.18 -4.53 -11.14
CA GLU A 10 -18.46 -3.27 -11.25
C GLU A 10 -18.18 -2.62 -9.87
N ALA A 11 -19.01 -2.89 -8.85
CA ALA A 11 -18.79 -2.36 -7.51
C ALA A 11 -17.51 -2.96 -6.88
N THR A 12 -17.32 -4.27 -7.00
CA THR A 12 -16.09 -4.94 -6.53
C THR A 12 -14.86 -4.43 -7.28
N ARG A 13 -14.95 -4.33 -8.61
CA ARG A 13 -13.88 -3.76 -9.43
C ARG A 13 -13.51 -2.33 -9.00
N ALA A 14 -14.51 -1.48 -8.80
CA ALA A 14 -14.33 -0.10 -8.37
C ALA A 14 -13.70 -0.01 -6.97
N ARG A 15 -14.17 -0.83 -6.03
CA ARG A 15 -13.66 -0.92 -4.65
C ARG A 15 -12.17 -1.31 -4.64
N LEU A 16 -11.80 -2.38 -5.31
CA LEU A 16 -10.40 -2.86 -5.39
C LEU A 16 -9.50 -1.86 -6.11
N ARG A 17 -9.99 -1.23 -7.17
CA ARG A 17 -9.27 -0.16 -7.86
C ARG A 17 -9.07 1.06 -6.96
N GLN A 18 -10.06 1.40 -6.15
CA GLN A 18 -9.98 2.55 -5.25
C GLN A 18 -8.97 2.31 -4.13
N VAL A 19 -8.99 1.14 -3.48
CA VAL A 19 -8.08 0.85 -2.38
C VAL A 19 -6.62 0.82 -2.83
N VAL A 20 -6.30 0.25 -4.00
CA VAL A 20 -4.92 0.23 -4.50
C VAL A 20 -4.43 1.63 -4.89
N ARG A 21 -5.29 2.48 -5.44
CA ARG A 21 -4.94 3.88 -5.74
C ARG A 21 -4.65 4.67 -4.47
N LEU A 22 -5.46 4.49 -3.43
CA LEU A 22 -5.22 5.12 -2.14
C LEU A 22 -3.98 4.55 -1.46
N GLY A 23 -3.74 3.25 -1.54
CA GLY A 23 -2.50 2.62 -1.08
C GLY A 23 -1.28 3.23 -1.73
N ALA A 24 -1.26 3.31 -3.05
CA ALA A 24 -0.16 3.91 -3.82
C ALA A 24 0.04 5.41 -3.52
N LEU A 25 -1.05 6.16 -3.29
CA LEU A 25 -0.96 7.58 -2.97
C LEU A 25 -0.45 7.83 -1.54
N LEU A 26 -0.81 6.97 -0.60
CA LEU A 26 -0.61 7.24 0.83
C LEU A 26 0.52 6.43 1.46
N HIS A 27 1.13 5.45 0.76
CA HIS A 27 2.08 4.52 1.35
C HIS A 27 3.29 5.22 2.03
N ASP A 28 3.69 6.36 1.51
CA ASP A 28 4.87 7.13 1.95
C ASP A 28 4.54 8.35 2.82
N THR A 29 3.27 8.54 3.22
CA THR A 29 2.87 9.71 4.04
C THR A 29 3.57 9.77 5.39
N GLY A 30 4.13 8.67 5.87
CA GLY A 30 4.89 8.60 7.12
C GLY A 30 6.35 9.03 7.03
N HIS A 31 6.86 9.35 5.85
CA HIS A 31 8.24 9.83 5.71
C HIS A 31 8.49 11.14 6.46
N GLY A 32 9.58 11.16 7.22
CA GLY A 32 10.11 12.39 7.84
C GLY A 32 10.91 13.26 6.86
N PRO A 33 11.32 14.47 7.30
CA PRO A 33 12.06 15.46 6.47
C PRO A 33 13.34 14.85 6.00
N LEU A 34 14.00 14.17 5.76
CA LEU A 34 15.21 13.54 5.25
C LEU A 34 14.97 12.06 4.90
N SER A 35 13.71 11.71 4.64
CA SER A 35 13.31 10.36 4.22
C SER A 35 13.86 9.27 5.17
N HIS A 36 14.46 8.20 4.66
CA HIS A 36 14.98 7.09 5.46
C HIS A 36 16.05 7.50 6.49
N ALA A 37 16.80 8.60 6.25
CA ALA A 37 17.77 9.08 7.22
C ALA A 37 17.13 9.50 8.56
N THR A 38 15.86 9.91 8.55
CA THR A 38 15.11 10.25 9.77
C THR A 38 14.75 9.00 10.59
N GLU A 39 14.65 7.84 10.00
CA GLU A 39 14.23 6.61 10.70
C GLU A 39 15.17 6.24 11.84
N VAL A 40 16.46 6.59 11.74
CA VAL A 40 17.47 6.33 12.78
C VAL A 40 17.12 6.99 14.12
N VAL A 41 16.37 8.09 14.10
CA VAL A 41 15.97 8.86 15.28
C VAL A 41 14.48 8.75 15.61
N MET A 42 13.75 7.91 14.87
CA MET A 42 12.34 7.65 15.18
C MET A 42 12.18 6.91 16.52
N PRO A 43 11.07 7.11 17.22
CA PRO A 43 10.82 6.43 18.48
C PRO A 43 10.58 4.93 18.26
N ARG A 44 10.45 4.20 19.35
CA ARG A 44 10.07 2.78 19.29
C ARG A 44 8.63 2.61 18.85
N VAL A 45 8.35 1.54 18.14
CA VAL A 45 7.01 1.20 17.63
C VAL A 45 5.96 1.15 18.74
N ASP A 46 6.31 0.58 19.92
CA ASP A 46 5.38 0.48 21.06
C ASP A 46 4.90 1.84 21.58
N THR A 47 5.68 2.90 21.39
CA THR A 47 5.28 4.26 21.79
C THR A 47 4.27 4.91 20.84
N LEU A 48 4.15 4.40 19.61
CA LEU A 48 3.20 4.93 18.63
C LEU A 48 1.76 4.46 18.90
N ASN A 49 1.56 3.42 19.70
CA ASN A 49 0.24 2.88 20.03
C ASN A 49 -0.62 2.62 18.77
N ILE A 50 -0.08 1.88 17.81
CA ILE A 50 -0.77 1.56 16.55
C ILE A 50 -1.78 0.44 16.83
N GLY A 51 -3.08 0.76 16.80
CA GLY A 51 -4.16 -0.16 17.20
C GLY A 51 -4.20 -1.44 16.38
N VAL A 52 -3.98 -1.35 15.06
CA VAL A 52 -3.99 -2.50 14.15
C VAL A 52 -2.80 -3.47 14.33
N TYR A 53 -1.81 -3.10 15.14
CA TYR A 53 -0.70 -3.99 15.49
C TYR A 53 -1.03 -4.94 16.66
N SER A 54 -2.25 -4.92 17.17
CA SER A 54 -2.70 -5.88 18.16
C SER A 54 -2.62 -7.31 17.61
N SER A 55 -2.43 -8.29 18.50
CA SER A 55 -2.32 -9.70 18.14
C SER A 55 -3.55 -10.27 17.41
N ARG A 56 -4.69 -9.58 17.48
CA ARG A 56 -5.93 -9.98 16.78
C ARG A 56 -5.90 -9.61 15.29
N GLU A 57 -5.18 -8.56 14.95
CA GLU A 57 -5.18 -7.96 13.60
C GLU A 57 -3.93 -8.28 12.80
N ARG A 58 -2.96 -8.97 13.42
CA ARG A 58 -1.75 -9.48 12.74
C ARG A 58 -1.62 -10.99 12.86
N GLY A 59 -1.00 -11.58 11.84
CA GLY A 59 -0.64 -13.00 11.84
C GLY A 59 0.57 -13.32 12.75
N TYR A 60 1.35 -12.31 13.15
CA TYR A 60 2.51 -12.42 14.04
C TYR A 60 2.68 -11.15 14.88
N ALA A 61 3.35 -11.28 16.03
CA ALA A 61 3.63 -10.15 16.91
C ALA A 61 4.66 -9.19 16.29
N VAL A 62 4.42 -7.90 16.44
CA VAL A 62 5.40 -6.87 16.11
C VAL A 62 6.43 -6.77 17.23
N ASP A 63 7.71 -6.70 16.91
CA ASP A 63 8.71 -6.27 17.89
C ASP A 63 8.50 -4.77 18.21
N GLY A 64 7.80 -4.51 19.28
CA GLY A 64 7.52 -3.15 19.75
C GLY A 64 8.78 -2.38 20.17
N LYS A 65 9.89 -3.08 20.44
CA LYS A 65 11.15 -2.45 20.87
C LYS A 65 11.98 -1.94 19.69
N ARG A 66 11.70 -2.38 18.47
CA ARG A 66 12.40 -1.85 17.30
C ARG A 66 12.07 -0.37 17.07
N THR A 67 12.97 0.33 16.43
CA THR A 67 12.73 1.68 15.92
C THR A 67 11.61 1.64 14.88
N ALA A 68 10.73 2.62 14.90
CA ALA A 68 9.68 2.76 13.91
C ALA A 68 10.26 3.13 12.53
N THR A 69 9.55 2.76 11.47
CA THR A 69 9.83 3.15 10.10
C THR A 69 8.77 4.13 9.60
N HIS A 70 8.99 4.72 8.43
CA HIS A 70 7.97 5.54 7.78
C HIS A 70 6.67 4.75 7.53
N GLU A 71 6.76 3.45 7.24
CA GLU A 71 5.58 2.59 7.07
C GLU A 71 4.73 2.49 8.34
N ASP A 72 5.36 2.38 9.53
CA ASP A 72 4.62 2.37 10.80
C ASP A 72 3.85 3.68 11.00
N TYR A 73 4.48 4.81 10.67
CA TYR A 73 3.80 6.12 10.72
C TYR A 73 2.69 6.21 9.68
N THR A 74 2.91 5.74 8.47
CA THR A 74 1.85 5.67 7.44
C THR A 74 0.66 4.86 7.95
N ILE A 75 0.90 3.67 8.49
CA ILE A 75 -0.16 2.82 9.05
C ILE A 75 -0.89 3.53 10.18
N LYS A 76 -0.17 4.17 11.11
CA LYS A 76 -0.77 4.99 12.16
C LYS A 76 -1.66 6.08 11.58
N MET A 77 -1.19 6.83 10.58
CA MET A 77 -1.93 7.92 9.96
C MET A 77 -3.19 7.44 9.25
N VAL A 78 -3.13 6.36 8.48
CA VAL A 78 -4.30 5.88 7.73
C VAL A 78 -5.31 5.14 8.59
N THR A 79 -4.91 4.59 9.75
CA THR A 79 -5.81 3.82 10.62
C THR A 79 -6.31 4.56 11.85
N ASP A 80 -5.56 5.54 12.36
CA ASP A 80 -5.83 6.18 13.65
C ASP A 80 -5.44 7.67 13.64
N SER A 81 -6.08 8.45 12.79
CA SER A 81 -5.90 9.91 12.71
C SER A 81 -7.12 10.59 12.08
N GLU A 82 -7.06 11.91 11.90
CA GLU A 82 -8.08 12.64 11.11
C GLU A 82 -8.12 12.16 9.65
N LEU A 83 -6.99 11.71 9.09
CA LEU A 83 -6.96 11.10 7.76
C LEU A 83 -7.81 9.84 7.70
N SER A 84 -7.76 8.97 8.72
CA SER A 84 -8.59 7.75 8.77
C SER A 84 -10.09 8.08 8.79
N LYS A 85 -10.49 9.13 9.48
CA LYS A 85 -11.88 9.61 9.49
C LYS A 85 -12.27 10.18 8.13
N CYS A 86 -11.39 10.95 7.50
CA CYS A 86 -11.62 11.48 6.17
C CYS A 86 -11.82 10.35 5.14
N ILE A 87 -11.00 9.31 5.19
CA ILE A 87 -11.13 8.12 4.33
C ILE A 87 -12.48 7.46 4.55
N ALA A 88 -12.84 7.15 5.80
CA ALA A 88 -14.09 6.47 6.14
C ALA A 88 -15.34 7.27 5.75
N ASN A 89 -15.28 8.60 5.83
CA ASN A 89 -16.39 9.48 5.45
C ASN A 89 -16.50 9.67 3.92
N SER A 90 -15.39 9.56 3.19
CA SER A 90 -15.34 9.80 1.74
C SER A 90 -15.61 8.55 0.92
N PHE A 91 -15.34 7.37 1.46
CA PHE A 91 -15.45 6.11 0.73
C PHE A 91 -16.36 5.14 1.50
N LYS A 92 -17.48 4.75 0.93
CA LYS A 92 -18.49 3.93 1.58
C LYS A 92 -17.84 2.59 1.88
N ASP A 93 -17.46 1.73 1.67
CA ASP A 93 -17.03 0.37 2.04
C ASP A 93 -15.49 0.25 2.16
N LEU A 94 -14.80 1.39 2.38
CA LEU A 94 -13.35 1.42 2.47
C LEU A 94 -12.88 2.16 3.74
N THR A 95 -11.96 1.58 4.45
CA THR A 95 -11.35 2.14 5.65
C THR A 95 -9.83 2.22 5.53
N GLY A 96 -9.20 2.96 6.42
CA GLY A 96 -7.74 3.00 6.52
C GLY A 96 -7.11 1.62 6.77
N HIS A 97 -7.83 0.71 7.44
CA HIS A 97 -7.34 -0.67 7.65
C HIS A 97 -7.15 -1.43 6.32
N HIS A 98 -8.05 -1.27 5.35
CA HIS A 98 -7.89 -1.89 4.03
C HIS A 98 -6.63 -1.36 3.30
N ILE A 99 -6.34 -0.05 3.45
CA ILE A 99 -5.12 0.55 2.90
C ILE A 99 -3.88 0.01 3.62
N ALA A 100 -3.90 -0.03 4.97
CA ALA A 100 -2.81 -0.58 5.78
C ALA A 100 -2.49 -2.03 5.40
N CYS A 101 -3.49 -2.86 5.04
CA CYS A 101 -3.31 -4.23 4.59
C CYS A 101 -2.55 -4.37 3.26
N LEU A 102 -2.50 -3.32 2.43
CA LEU A 102 -1.69 -3.32 1.20
C LEU A 102 -0.23 -2.94 1.48
N ILE A 103 0.01 -2.13 2.53
CA ILE A 103 1.35 -1.70 2.96
C ILE A 103 2.01 -2.80 3.80
N ASP A 104 1.35 -3.27 4.85
CA ASP A 104 1.82 -4.34 5.71
C ASP A 104 1.05 -5.64 5.47
N ARG A 105 1.70 -6.58 4.78
CA ARG A 105 1.12 -7.91 4.47
C ARG A 105 0.89 -8.77 5.70
N GLY A 106 1.47 -8.44 6.85
CA GLY A 106 1.26 -9.13 8.12
C GLY A 106 -0.09 -8.82 8.76
N LEU A 107 -0.75 -7.72 8.40
CA LEU A 107 -2.09 -7.38 8.89
C LEU A 107 -3.13 -8.34 8.31
N LYS A 108 -4.14 -8.69 9.10
CA LYS A 108 -5.29 -9.44 8.61
C LYS A 108 -6.23 -8.49 7.89
N ALA A 109 -6.62 -8.85 6.69
CA ALA A 109 -7.66 -8.10 5.98
C ALA A 109 -9.00 -8.26 6.71
N PRO A 110 -9.74 -7.16 6.93
CA PRO A 110 -11.09 -7.25 7.44
C PRO A 110 -12.00 -7.88 6.39
N ASP A 111 -12.79 -8.86 6.82
CA ASP A 111 -13.75 -9.59 5.98
C ASP A 111 -13.15 -10.09 4.64
N ASP A 112 -14.00 -10.36 3.67
CA ASP A 112 -13.62 -10.77 2.31
C ASP A 112 -13.42 -9.56 1.37
N PHE A 113 -12.96 -8.43 1.91
CA PHE A 113 -12.81 -7.18 1.13
C PHE A 113 -12.01 -7.35 -0.15
N PHE A 114 -10.94 -8.13 -0.12
CA PHE A 114 -10.06 -8.35 -1.26
C PHE A 114 -10.45 -9.55 -2.12
N VAL A 115 -11.48 -10.29 -1.73
CA VAL A 115 -11.87 -11.53 -2.42
C VAL A 115 -12.93 -11.25 -3.48
N ASP A 116 -12.75 -11.83 -4.67
CA ASP A 116 -13.75 -11.89 -5.75
C ASP A 116 -13.69 -13.24 -6.43
N GLN A 117 -14.84 -13.90 -6.58
CA GLN A 117 -14.97 -15.23 -7.20
C GLN A 117 -14.01 -16.29 -6.58
N GLY A 118 -13.76 -16.20 -5.27
CA GLY A 118 -12.86 -17.11 -4.56
C GLY A 118 -11.37 -16.79 -4.70
N LEU A 119 -11.01 -15.76 -5.44
CA LEU A 119 -9.62 -15.29 -5.59
C LEU A 119 -9.34 -14.14 -4.64
N ASP A 120 -8.24 -14.23 -3.89
CA ASP A 120 -7.74 -13.13 -3.07
C ASP A 120 -6.82 -12.21 -3.90
N PHE A 121 -7.29 -11.00 -4.15
CA PHE A 121 -6.53 -9.98 -4.89
C PHE A 121 -5.51 -9.23 -4.05
N ARG A 122 -5.53 -9.39 -2.73
CA ARG A 122 -4.64 -8.64 -1.84
C ARG A 122 -3.16 -8.83 -2.17
N PRO A 123 -2.64 -10.06 -2.40
CA PRO A 123 -1.23 -10.24 -2.68
C PRO A 123 -0.75 -9.44 -3.88
N ILE A 124 -1.52 -9.47 -4.98
CA ILE A 124 -1.16 -8.75 -6.20
C ILE A 124 -1.34 -7.23 -6.07
N LEU A 125 -2.38 -6.77 -5.36
CA LEU A 125 -2.58 -5.34 -5.11
C LEU A 125 -1.51 -4.76 -4.18
N SER A 126 -1.03 -5.53 -3.20
CA SER A 126 0.12 -5.15 -2.37
C SER A 126 1.39 -5.01 -3.19
N GLN A 127 1.61 -5.86 -4.19
CA GLN A 127 2.78 -5.73 -5.08
C GLN A 127 2.74 -4.46 -5.93
N VAL A 128 1.56 -3.98 -6.29
CA VAL A 128 1.42 -2.69 -6.99
C VAL A 128 1.85 -1.53 -6.10
N VAL A 129 1.60 -1.61 -4.79
CA VAL A 129 1.93 -0.56 -3.82
C VAL A 129 3.38 -0.63 -3.36
N SER A 130 3.91 -1.82 -3.09
CA SER A 130 5.26 -2.03 -2.56
C SER A 130 5.86 -3.34 -3.08
N SER A 131 6.78 -3.26 -4.04
CA SER A 131 7.54 -4.39 -4.58
C SER A 131 8.76 -3.92 -5.37
N GLU A 132 9.45 -4.84 -6.03
CA GLU A 132 10.55 -4.50 -6.95
C GLU A 132 10.08 -3.76 -8.22
N MET A 133 8.79 -3.86 -8.56
CA MET A 133 8.17 -3.21 -9.72
C MET A 133 6.85 -2.55 -9.31
N ASP A 134 6.89 -1.71 -8.28
CA ASP A 134 5.74 -0.96 -7.82
C ASP A 134 5.54 0.35 -8.59
N VAL A 135 4.41 0.99 -8.32
CA VAL A 135 4.04 2.23 -9.03
C VAL A 135 4.90 3.42 -8.60
N ASP A 136 5.42 3.41 -7.38
CA ASP A 136 6.33 4.44 -6.89
C ASP A 136 7.64 4.42 -7.68
N ARG A 137 8.24 3.25 -7.81
CA ARG A 137 9.47 3.06 -8.59
C ARG A 137 9.29 3.46 -10.05
N MET A 138 8.17 3.11 -10.65
CA MET A 138 7.83 3.53 -12.01
C MET A 138 7.75 5.05 -12.14
N ASP A 139 7.17 5.74 -11.15
CA ASP A 139 7.03 7.19 -11.15
C ASP A 139 8.38 7.89 -10.97
N TYR A 140 9.14 7.57 -9.91
CA TYR A 140 10.35 8.32 -9.62
C TYR A 140 11.48 8.05 -10.62
N LEU A 141 11.60 6.84 -11.17
CA LEU A 141 12.63 6.55 -12.17
C LEU A 141 12.48 7.42 -13.41
N GLU A 142 11.26 7.57 -13.91
CA GLU A 142 11.01 8.41 -15.09
C GLU A 142 11.19 9.90 -14.78
N ARG A 143 10.65 10.35 -13.65
CA ARG A 143 10.73 11.74 -13.20
C ARG A 143 12.18 12.16 -12.96
N ASP A 144 12.93 11.35 -12.24
CA ASP A 144 14.33 11.65 -11.92
C ASP A 144 15.20 11.63 -13.18
N ALA A 145 15.00 10.67 -14.10
CA ALA A 145 15.67 10.65 -15.38
C ALA A 145 15.40 11.92 -16.20
N TYR A 146 14.17 12.39 -16.19
CA TYR A 146 13.78 13.62 -16.88
C TYR A 146 14.49 14.85 -16.29
N PHE A 147 14.44 15.05 -14.96
CA PHE A 147 15.03 16.22 -14.30
C PHE A 147 16.56 16.18 -14.26
N CYS A 148 17.18 15.02 -14.18
CA CYS A 148 18.63 14.85 -14.22
C CYS A 148 19.22 14.82 -15.64
N GLY A 149 18.37 14.80 -16.67
CA GLY A 149 18.80 14.74 -18.05
C GLY A 149 19.51 13.42 -18.43
N THR A 150 19.19 12.34 -17.72
CA THR A 150 19.79 11.02 -17.94
C THR A 150 18.86 10.09 -18.74
N ASN A 151 19.45 9.06 -19.35
CA ASN A 151 18.65 8.04 -20.04
C ASN A 151 18.41 6.76 -19.19
N TYR A 152 18.99 6.68 -18.01
CA TYR A 152 19.01 5.44 -17.21
C TYR A 152 17.66 5.06 -16.59
N GLY A 153 16.76 6.00 -16.37
CA GLY A 153 15.44 5.75 -15.80
C GLY A 153 14.32 5.75 -16.84
N ARG A 154 14.60 5.82 -18.12
CA ARG A 154 13.59 5.77 -19.17
C ARG A 154 13.16 4.34 -19.42
N VAL A 155 11.95 4.02 -19.01
CA VAL A 155 11.34 2.70 -19.17
C VAL A 155 10.08 2.83 -20.02
N GLU A 156 9.92 1.93 -20.99
CA GLU A 156 8.71 1.84 -21.81
C GLU A 156 7.56 1.22 -20.99
N PHE A 157 7.01 1.97 -20.01
CA PHE A 157 6.02 1.46 -19.07
C PHE A 157 4.76 0.95 -19.75
N GLU A 158 4.29 1.56 -20.82
CA GLU A 158 3.11 1.06 -21.55
C GLU A 158 3.37 -0.31 -22.16
N TRP A 159 4.54 -0.52 -22.74
CA TRP A 159 4.95 -1.82 -23.25
C TRP A 159 5.11 -2.84 -22.11
N LEU A 160 5.77 -2.47 -21.03
CA LEU A 160 5.95 -3.33 -19.86
C LEU A 160 4.60 -3.76 -19.27
N ILE A 161 3.72 -2.81 -18.97
CA ILE A 161 2.39 -3.08 -18.42
C ILE A 161 1.54 -3.92 -19.39
N GLY A 162 1.65 -3.66 -20.69
CA GLY A 162 0.94 -4.43 -21.72
C GLY A 162 1.39 -5.89 -21.84
N ASN A 163 2.61 -6.20 -21.39
CA ASN A 163 3.18 -7.56 -21.46
C ASN A 163 3.16 -8.29 -20.10
N LEU A 164 2.69 -7.65 -19.02
CA LEU A 164 2.50 -8.33 -17.74
C LEU A 164 1.34 -9.32 -17.83
N THR A 165 1.61 -10.56 -17.42
CA THR A 165 0.62 -11.63 -17.31
C THR A 165 0.54 -12.11 -15.86
N PHE A 166 -0.63 -12.61 -15.47
CA PHE A 166 -0.82 -13.22 -14.16
C PHE A 166 -0.67 -14.73 -14.29
N HIS A 167 0.06 -15.32 -13.37
CA HIS A 167 0.21 -16.76 -13.28
C HIS A 167 -0.44 -17.23 -11.97
N GLU A 168 -1.33 -18.21 -12.05
CA GLU A 168 -1.81 -18.94 -10.87
C GLU A 168 -0.69 -19.87 -10.42
N SER A 169 -0.26 -19.72 -9.18
CA SER A 169 0.74 -20.59 -8.55
C SER A 169 0.08 -21.65 -7.69
#